data_eb4ba5e603f55e41dc462303e4a8831f
#
_entry.id   eb4ba5e603f55e41dc462303e4a8831f
#
_cell.length_a   1.000
_cell.length_b   1.000
_cell.length_c   1.000
_cell.angle_alpha   90.00
_cell.angle_beta   90.00
_cell.angle_gamma   90.00
#
_symmetry.space_group_name_H-M   'P 1'
#
loop_
_entity.id
_entity.type
_entity.pdbx_description
1 polymer ?
#
loop_
_entity_poly.entity_id
_entity_poly.type
_entity_poly.pdbx_seq_one_letter_code
_entity_poly.pdbx_strand_id
1 'polypeptide(L)'
;IHTKFLMEHSLTDVKIFVKALEKMKLEDKIAYTYVTAEDMALCGASSKNLDAIVGYLLNTEGAEVSVFASEREGGIVKLSFRSKSVDVNEIASLFGGGGHVLAAGAAAKGDVREVLDMAVNEVRKRSK
;
A
#
# COMPACT_ATOMS: atom_id res chain seq x y z
N ILE A 1 11.57 1.61 13.08
CA ILE A 1 10.42 1.05 12.49
C ILE A 1 9.29 2.04 12.62
N HIS A 2 8.14 1.69 12.80
CA HIS A 2 6.99 2.56 12.94
C HIS A 2 7.23 3.80 13.79
N THR A 3 8.42 3.94 14.31
CA THR A 3 8.82 5.04 15.16
C THR A 3 8.55 6.40 14.54
N LYS A 4 8.80 6.54 13.25
CA LYS A 4 8.60 7.83 12.59
C LYS A 4 7.15 8.30 12.74
N PHE A 5 6.19 7.40 12.52
CA PHE A 5 4.78 7.78 12.59
C PHE A 5 4.33 8.01 14.02
N LEU A 6 4.82 7.19 14.95
CA LEU A 6 4.43 7.32 16.36
C LEU A 6 5.03 8.53 17.03
N MET A 7 6.25 8.91 16.67
CA MET A 7 6.95 9.98 17.36
C MET A 7 6.68 11.36 16.79
N GLU A 8 6.59 11.44 15.47
CA GLU A 8 6.38 12.73 14.83
C GLU A 8 5.76 12.57 13.47
N HIS A 9 4.69 13.32 13.23
CA HIS A 9 4.02 13.30 11.93
C HIS A 9 3.28 14.61 11.73
N SER A 10 3.11 15.02 10.49
CA SER A 10 2.44 16.26 10.16
C SER A 10 0.92 16.05 10.14
N LEU A 11 0.19 17.17 10.16
CA LEU A 11 -1.26 17.09 10.03
C LEU A 11 -1.64 16.47 8.68
N THR A 12 -0.87 16.75 7.63
CA THR A 12 -1.10 16.15 6.32
C THR A 12 -0.97 14.64 6.38
N ASP A 13 0.05 14.14 7.10
CA ASP A 13 0.21 12.69 7.30
C ASP A 13 -1.06 12.10 7.91
N VAL A 14 -1.60 12.76 8.93
CA VAL A 14 -2.80 12.28 9.62
C VAL A 14 -3.98 12.27 8.68
N LYS A 15 -4.17 13.33 7.92
CA LYS A 15 -5.34 13.46 7.03
C LYS A 15 -5.35 12.38 5.96
N ILE A 16 -4.21 12.15 5.31
CA ILE A 16 -4.18 11.14 4.24
C ILE A 16 -4.26 9.73 4.84
N PHE A 17 -3.71 9.56 6.03
CA PHE A 17 -3.81 8.29 6.74
C PHE A 17 -5.27 7.93 7.02
N VAL A 18 -6.07 8.91 7.45
CA VAL A 18 -7.50 8.69 7.69
C VAL A 18 -8.19 8.25 6.40
N LYS A 19 -7.86 8.89 5.27
CA LYS A 19 -8.44 8.51 3.98
C LYS A 19 -8.13 7.05 3.64
N ALA A 20 -6.90 6.63 3.89
CA ALA A 20 -6.50 5.25 3.64
C ALA A 20 -7.25 4.29 4.56
N LEU A 21 -7.35 4.62 5.84
CA LEU A 21 -7.99 3.73 6.79
C LEU A 21 -9.49 3.57 6.55
N GLU A 22 -10.14 4.59 6.00
CA GLU A 22 -11.57 4.50 5.66
C GLU A 22 -11.86 3.38 4.68
N LYS A 23 -10.90 3.05 3.83
CA LYS A 23 -11.07 2.07 2.77
C LYS A 23 -10.34 0.76 3.05
N MET A 24 -9.72 0.64 4.22
CA MET A 24 -8.89 -0.51 4.54
C MET A 24 -9.71 -1.78 4.70
N LYS A 25 -9.16 -2.89 4.21
CA LYS A 25 -9.73 -4.21 4.39
C LYS A 25 -8.66 -5.16 4.91
N LEU A 26 -9.10 -6.15 5.69
CA LEU A 26 -8.24 -7.23 6.14
C LEU A 26 -8.95 -8.53 5.76
N GLU A 27 -8.45 -9.19 4.72
CA GLU A 27 -9.05 -10.42 4.20
C GLU A 27 -7.93 -11.38 3.84
N ASP A 28 -8.10 -12.66 4.19
CA ASP A 28 -7.13 -13.71 3.85
C ASP A 28 -5.72 -13.36 4.35
N LYS A 29 -5.64 -12.71 5.52
CA LYS A 29 -4.39 -12.30 6.14
C LYS A 29 -3.67 -11.20 5.36
N ILE A 30 -4.40 -10.50 4.49
CA ILE A 30 -3.85 -9.40 3.70
C ILE A 30 -4.55 -8.12 4.14
N ALA A 31 -3.77 -7.14 4.60
CA ALA A 31 -4.26 -5.82 4.95
C ALA A 31 -4.00 -4.90 3.76
N TYR A 32 -5.03 -4.34 3.18
CA TYR A 32 -4.84 -3.54 1.97
C TYR A 32 -5.80 -2.36 1.91
N THR A 33 -5.34 -1.32 1.24
CA THR A 33 -6.16 -0.13 1.03
C THR A 33 -5.56 0.70 -0.11
N TYR A 34 -6.19 1.82 -0.39
CA TYR A 34 -5.72 2.71 -1.44
C TYR A 34 -6.13 4.15 -1.14
N VAL A 35 -5.48 5.09 -1.82
CA VAL A 35 -5.92 6.48 -1.84
C VAL A 35 -6.01 6.92 -3.29
N THR A 36 -6.94 7.83 -3.56
CA THR A 36 -7.15 8.35 -4.91
C THR A 36 -6.40 9.66 -5.08
N ALA A 37 -6.27 10.11 -6.33
CA ALA A 37 -5.69 11.42 -6.61
C ALA A 37 -6.49 12.52 -5.93
N GLU A 38 -7.82 12.34 -5.86
CA GLU A 38 -8.69 13.30 -5.18
C GLU A 38 -8.36 13.34 -3.69
N ASP A 39 -8.17 12.17 -3.06
CA ASP A 39 -7.78 12.12 -1.65
C ASP A 39 -6.49 12.90 -1.42
N MET A 40 -5.52 12.71 -2.30
CA MET A 40 -4.24 13.40 -2.20
C MET A 40 -4.41 14.91 -2.29
N ALA A 41 -5.23 15.35 -3.25
CA ALA A 41 -5.48 16.78 -3.44
C ALA A 41 -6.20 17.39 -2.25
N LEU A 42 -7.22 16.70 -1.75
CA LEU A 42 -7.99 17.20 -0.61
C LEU A 42 -7.14 17.36 0.64
N CYS A 43 -6.17 16.47 0.81
CA CYS A 43 -5.32 16.51 2.00
C CYS A 43 -4.06 17.34 1.80
N GLY A 44 -3.79 17.79 0.58
CA GLY A 44 -2.54 18.48 0.28
C GLY A 44 -1.35 17.56 0.43
N ALA A 45 -1.53 16.27 0.14
CA ALA A 45 -0.51 15.27 0.40
C ALA A 45 0.36 15.01 -0.83
N SER A 46 1.59 14.60 -0.59
CA SER A 46 2.50 14.15 -1.63
C SER A 46 2.98 12.75 -1.30
N SER A 47 3.82 12.18 -2.15
CA SER A 47 4.24 10.80 -1.97
C SER A 47 4.92 10.56 -0.62
N LYS A 48 5.65 11.55 -0.10
CA LYS A 48 6.34 11.38 1.17
C LYS A 48 5.38 11.18 2.35
N ASN A 49 4.14 11.65 2.22
CA ASN A 49 3.15 11.49 3.28
C ASN A 49 2.59 10.08 3.33
N LEU A 50 2.90 9.24 2.34
CA LEU A 50 2.36 7.89 2.22
C LEU A 50 3.32 6.82 2.74
N ASP A 51 4.57 7.20 3.01
CA ASP A 51 5.63 6.21 3.25
C ASP A 51 5.34 5.25 4.41
N ALA A 52 4.68 5.73 5.45
CA ALA A 52 4.44 4.92 6.64
C ALA A 52 3.21 4.02 6.55
N ILE A 53 2.36 4.24 5.55
CA ILE A 53 1.04 3.58 5.53
C ILE A 53 1.15 2.07 5.37
N VAL A 54 1.93 1.61 4.38
CA VAL A 54 1.99 0.17 4.11
C VAL A 54 2.60 -0.59 5.29
N GLY A 55 3.57 0.01 5.97
CA GLY A 55 4.15 -0.60 7.17
C GLY A 55 3.16 -0.66 8.31
N TYR A 56 2.38 0.40 8.48
CA TYR A 56 1.36 0.42 9.51
C TYR A 56 0.31 -0.68 9.27
N LEU A 57 -0.09 -0.87 8.01
CA LEU A 57 -1.06 -1.90 7.68
C LEU A 57 -0.55 -3.29 8.06
N LEU A 58 0.73 -3.53 7.88
CA LEU A 58 1.32 -4.84 8.19
C LEU A 58 1.27 -5.15 9.69
N ASN A 59 1.21 -4.11 10.52
CA ASN A 59 1.14 -4.29 11.96
C ASN A 59 -0.27 -4.56 12.46
N THR A 60 -1.24 -4.63 11.56
CA THR A 60 -2.60 -5.00 11.93
C THR A 60 -2.61 -6.46 12.36
N GLU A 61 -3.26 -6.73 13.48
CA GLU A 61 -3.36 -8.10 13.99
C GLU A 61 -4.01 -8.99 12.93
N GLY A 62 -3.37 -10.11 12.63
CA GLY A 62 -3.87 -11.05 11.63
C GLY A 62 -3.31 -10.83 10.23
N ALA A 63 -2.54 -9.77 10.01
CA ALA A 63 -1.97 -9.50 8.69
C ALA A 63 -0.63 -10.22 8.52
N GLU A 64 -0.44 -10.87 7.38
CA GLU A 64 0.84 -11.44 6.98
C GLU A 64 1.46 -10.65 5.86
N VAL A 65 0.62 -9.97 5.05
CA VAL A 65 1.07 -9.15 3.93
C VAL A 65 0.23 -7.88 3.94
N SER A 66 0.84 -6.76 3.57
CA SER A 66 0.08 -5.54 3.34
C SER A 66 0.33 -5.05 1.91
N VAL A 67 -0.72 -4.46 1.32
CA VAL A 67 -0.65 -3.88 -0.02
C VAL A 67 -1.31 -2.51 0.02
N PHE A 68 -0.61 -1.53 -0.52
CA PHE A 68 -1.12 -0.16 -0.57
C PHE A 68 -0.98 0.38 -1.98
N ALA A 69 -2.06 0.93 -2.51
CA ALA A 69 -2.07 1.51 -3.84
C ALA A 69 -2.36 3.01 -3.75
N SER A 70 -1.67 3.80 -4.55
CA SER A 70 -1.96 5.23 -4.63
C SER A 70 -2.08 5.64 -6.08
N GLU A 71 -3.15 6.37 -6.37
CA GLU A 71 -3.41 6.87 -7.70
C GLU A 71 -2.54 8.09 -7.97
N ARG A 72 -1.82 8.07 -9.07
CA ARG A 72 -0.93 9.16 -9.47
C ARG A 72 -1.39 9.74 -10.80
N GLU A 73 -0.73 10.82 -11.22
CA GLU A 73 -1.06 11.46 -12.48
C GLU A 73 -0.83 10.53 -13.65
N GLY A 74 -1.59 10.74 -14.74
CA GLY A 74 -1.41 9.98 -15.96
C GLY A 74 -1.93 8.57 -15.92
N GLY A 75 -2.82 8.26 -14.98
CA GLY A 75 -3.37 6.92 -14.88
C GLY A 75 -2.41 5.90 -14.31
N ILE A 76 -1.39 6.37 -13.61
CA ILE A 76 -0.40 5.49 -12.98
C ILE A 76 -0.85 5.17 -11.56
N VAL A 77 -0.71 3.91 -11.16
CA VAL A 77 -1.00 3.47 -9.80
C VAL A 77 0.30 2.94 -9.21
N LYS A 78 0.72 3.51 -8.08
CA LYS A 78 1.88 3.00 -7.37
C LYS A 78 1.44 1.97 -6.35
N LEU A 79 2.12 0.83 -6.37
CA LEU A 79 1.85 -0.26 -5.43
C LEU A 79 3.01 -0.40 -4.48
N SER A 80 2.69 -0.61 -3.20
CA SER A 80 3.68 -0.90 -2.18
C SER A 80 3.28 -2.19 -1.48
N PHE A 81 4.25 -3.05 -1.26
CA PHE A 81 4.04 -4.36 -0.63
C PHE A 81 4.95 -4.51 0.58
N ARG A 82 4.43 -5.03 1.65
CA ARG A 82 5.23 -5.45 2.80
C ARG A 82 4.75 -6.82 3.23
N SER A 83 5.65 -7.62 3.80
CA SER A 83 5.32 -9.00 4.14
C SER A 83 6.12 -9.47 5.33
N LYS A 84 5.57 -10.41 6.07
CA LYS A 84 6.28 -11.10 7.14
C LYS A 84 6.93 -12.37 6.64
N SER A 85 6.41 -12.96 5.55
CA SER A 85 6.90 -14.26 5.09
C SER A 85 6.82 -14.45 3.58
N VAL A 86 5.83 -13.86 2.93
CA VAL A 86 5.60 -14.06 1.49
C VAL A 86 6.59 -13.21 0.69
N ASP A 87 7.10 -13.77 -0.41
CA ASP A 87 8.03 -13.06 -1.29
C ASP A 87 7.28 -12.05 -2.14
N VAL A 88 7.28 -10.79 -1.69
CA VAL A 88 6.56 -9.74 -2.42
C VAL A 88 7.41 -9.14 -3.54
N ASN A 89 8.70 -9.41 -3.56
CA ASN A 89 9.54 -8.99 -4.69
C ASN A 89 9.08 -9.71 -5.96
N GLU A 90 8.75 -10.99 -5.83
CA GLU A 90 8.26 -11.78 -6.95
C GLU A 90 6.93 -11.21 -7.45
N ILE A 91 6.04 -10.83 -6.52
CA ILE A 91 4.75 -10.27 -6.90
C ILE A 91 4.93 -8.92 -7.59
N ALA A 92 5.76 -8.06 -7.03
CA ALA A 92 6.01 -6.73 -7.59
C ALA A 92 6.58 -6.84 -9.01
N SER A 93 7.42 -7.85 -9.27
CA SER A 93 8.02 -7.99 -10.58
C SER A 93 6.98 -8.33 -11.67
N LEU A 94 5.84 -8.90 -11.28
CA LEU A 94 4.76 -9.15 -12.24
C LEU A 94 4.16 -7.84 -12.76
N PHE A 95 4.36 -6.74 -12.03
CA PHE A 95 3.88 -5.43 -12.40
C PHE A 95 5.02 -4.53 -12.86
N GLY A 96 6.17 -5.13 -13.18
CA GLY A 96 7.32 -4.37 -13.66
C GLY A 96 8.16 -3.72 -12.59
N GLY A 97 7.92 -4.06 -11.34
CA GLY A 97 8.66 -3.49 -10.22
C GLY A 97 9.62 -4.45 -9.58
N GLY A 98 9.86 -4.27 -8.29
CA GLY A 98 10.76 -5.12 -7.54
C GLY A 98 11.14 -4.52 -6.20
N GLY A 99 12.13 -5.11 -5.56
CA GLY A 99 12.61 -4.66 -4.27
C GLY A 99 13.23 -5.79 -3.50
N HIS A 100 12.79 -5.97 -2.27
CA HIS A 100 13.27 -7.05 -1.40
C HIS A 100 12.15 -8.06 -1.19
N VAL A 101 12.54 -9.23 -0.69
CA VAL A 101 11.58 -10.31 -0.45
C VAL A 101 10.41 -9.83 0.42
N LEU A 102 10.68 -9.02 1.44
CA LEU A 102 9.66 -8.59 2.39
C LEU A 102 9.21 -7.15 2.21
N ALA A 103 9.72 -6.45 1.20
CA ALA A 103 9.33 -5.05 0.95
C ALA A 103 9.63 -4.70 -0.50
N ALA A 104 8.60 -4.44 -1.28
CA ALA A 104 8.77 -4.19 -2.70
C ALA A 104 7.74 -3.20 -3.19
N GLY A 105 7.91 -2.71 -4.40
CA GLY A 105 6.98 -1.77 -4.99
C GLY A 105 6.95 -1.88 -6.50
N ALA A 106 5.90 -1.30 -7.09
CA ALA A 106 5.72 -1.33 -8.52
C ALA A 106 4.85 -0.15 -8.94
N ALA A 107 4.79 0.10 -10.24
CA ALA A 107 3.90 1.09 -10.80
C ALA A 107 3.22 0.47 -12.02
N ALA A 108 1.91 0.62 -12.10
CA ALA A 108 1.14 0.03 -13.19
C ALA A 108 0.12 1.05 -13.68
N LYS A 109 -0.29 0.92 -14.92
CA LYS A 109 -1.36 1.76 -15.47
C LYS A 109 -2.70 1.12 -15.20
N GLY A 110 -3.70 1.95 -14.90
CA GLY A 110 -5.05 1.45 -14.75
C GLY A 110 -5.82 2.18 -13.67
N ASP A 111 -6.97 1.61 -13.35
CA ASP A 111 -7.81 2.10 -12.27
C ASP A 111 -7.23 1.62 -10.94
N VAL A 112 -7.19 2.53 -9.96
CA VAL A 112 -6.52 2.21 -8.68
C VAL A 112 -7.14 1.00 -7.99
N ARG A 113 -8.47 0.87 -8.04
CA ARG A 113 -9.14 -0.28 -7.41
C ARG A 113 -8.83 -1.57 -8.13
N GLU A 114 -8.84 -1.52 -9.47
CA GLU A 114 -8.58 -2.72 -10.27
C GLU A 114 -7.15 -3.18 -10.08
N VAL A 115 -6.20 -2.24 -10.10
CA VAL A 115 -4.80 -2.59 -9.92
C VAL A 115 -4.57 -3.16 -8.53
N LEU A 116 -5.20 -2.56 -7.51
CA LEU A 116 -5.09 -3.08 -6.14
C LEU A 116 -5.64 -4.50 -6.07
N ASP A 117 -6.82 -4.74 -6.67
CA ASP A 117 -7.43 -6.07 -6.64
C ASP A 117 -6.54 -7.10 -7.32
N MET A 118 -5.92 -6.74 -8.45
CA MET A 118 -5.00 -7.63 -9.13
C MET A 118 -3.81 -7.99 -8.25
N ALA A 119 -3.27 -6.98 -7.56
CA ALA A 119 -2.12 -7.19 -6.67
C ALA A 119 -2.50 -8.09 -5.50
N VAL A 120 -3.65 -7.83 -4.89
CA VAL A 120 -4.12 -8.64 -3.76
C VAL A 120 -4.37 -10.07 -4.18
N ASN A 121 -4.93 -10.28 -5.38
CA ASN A 121 -5.15 -11.63 -5.89
C ASN A 121 -3.85 -12.38 -6.10
N GLU A 122 -2.79 -11.69 -6.54
CA GLU A 122 -1.49 -12.34 -6.69
C GLU A 122 -0.93 -12.76 -5.34
N VAL A 123 -1.16 -11.93 -4.31
CA VAL A 123 -0.74 -12.30 -2.96
C VAL A 123 -1.50 -13.53 -2.49
N ARG A 124 -2.81 -13.58 -2.73
CA ARG A 124 -3.63 -14.73 -2.32
C ARG A 124 -3.11 -16.03 -2.93
N LYS A 125 -2.69 -15.99 -4.18
CA LYS A 125 -2.18 -17.20 -4.84
C LYS A 125 -0.95 -17.75 -4.16
N ARG A 126 -0.17 -16.90 -3.50
CA ARG A 126 1.10 -17.29 -2.92
C ARG A 126 1.09 -17.47 -1.41
N SER A 127 0.02 -17.08 -0.74
CA SER A 127 -0.02 -17.08 0.73
C SER A 127 -0.88 -18.22 1.28
N LYS A 128 -0.70 -19.38 0.76
CA LYS A 128 -1.47 -20.53 1.22
C LYS A 128 -0.97 -21.11 2.51
#